data_369cf6d9af9fb79585baf049b49def4d
#
_entry.id   369cf6d9af9fb79585baf049b49def4d
#
_cell.length_a   1.000
_cell.length_b   1.000
_cell.length_c   1.000
_cell.angle_alpha   90.00
_cell.angle_beta   90.00
_cell.angle_gamma   90.00
#
_symmetry.space_group_name_H-M   'P 1'
#
loop_
_entity.id
_entity.type
_entity.pdbx_description
1 polymer ?
#
loop_
_entity_poly.entity_id
_entity_poly.type
_entity_poly.pdbx_seq_one_letter_code
_entity_poly.pdbx_strand_id
1 'polypeptide(L)'
;YLDRIHTSVFGARVNAESAAEGIREYKKLELARYLKPVEQDTVTGSTRKKGCPVLFTIGDSTVRNQDKDENGQWGWGSVIAELFDLNRISVENCAKAGRSARTYLEEGRWDKVYNALQPGDFVLIQFGHNDAGAINTGKARAELPGAGEESKVFLMEATKTYDVVYTFGWYLRKFIRDAQEKGAIPIV
;
A
#
# COMPACT_ATOMS: atom_id res chain seq x y z
N TYR A 1 3.81 -24.22 -5.08
CA TYR A 1 2.91 -23.10 -4.87
C TYR A 1 2.08 -22.84 -6.13
N LEU A 2 0.75 -22.90 -6.01
CA LEU A 2 -0.16 -22.96 -7.18
C LEU A 2 -0.85 -21.64 -7.51
N ASP A 3 -0.73 -20.64 -6.65
CA ASP A 3 -1.27 -19.31 -6.87
C ASP A 3 -0.27 -18.49 -7.69
N ARG A 4 -0.66 -18.12 -8.90
CA ARG A 4 0.20 -17.33 -9.82
C ARG A 4 0.31 -15.84 -9.47
N ILE A 5 -0.28 -15.43 -8.37
CA ILE A 5 -0.46 -14.03 -7.98
C ILE A 5 0.42 -13.67 -6.79
N HIS A 6 0.36 -14.50 -5.75
CA HIS A 6 1.12 -14.24 -4.53
C HIS A 6 2.52 -14.85 -4.61
N THR A 7 3.47 -14.15 -4.08
CA THR A 7 4.86 -14.60 -4.02
C THR A 7 5.09 -15.47 -2.77
N SER A 8 6.12 -16.33 -2.82
CA SER A 8 6.71 -16.93 -1.62
C SER A 8 7.46 -15.85 -0.81
N VAL A 9 7.94 -16.20 0.38
CA VAL A 9 8.84 -15.31 1.17
C VAL A 9 10.02 -14.84 0.33
N PHE A 10 10.64 -15.74 -0.45
CA PHE A 10 11.75 -15.38 -1.34
C PHE A 10 11.31 -14.37 -2.42
N GLY A 11 10.18 -14.60 -3.09
CA GLY A 11 9.65 -13.66 -4.08
C GLY A 11 9.24 -12.32 -3.47
N ALA A 12 8.71 -12.30 -2.24
CA ALA A 12 8.41 -11.07 -1.53
C ALA A 12 9.69 -10.26 -1.22
N ARG A 13 10.80 -10.94 -0.86
CA ARG A 13 12.11 -10.30 -0.69
C ARG A 13 12.61 -9.69 -2.00
N VAL A 14 12.58 -10.43 -3.10
CA VAL A 14 13.00 -9.92 -4.43
C VAL A 14 12.19 -8.67 -4.80
N ASN A 15 10.88 -8.67 -4.57
CA ASN A 15 10.04 -7.51 -4.84
C ASN A 15 10.38 -6.32 -3.93
N ALA A 16 10.64 -6.56 -2.63
CA ALA A 16 11.04 -5.52 -1.70
C ALA A 16 12.41 -4.92 -2.06
N GLU A 17 13.38 -5.76 -2.44
CA GLU A 17 14.69 -5.34 -2.90
C GLU A 17 14.60 -4.51 -4.18
N SER A 18 13.76 -4.93 -5.14
CA SER A 18 13.50 -4.17 -6.38
C SER A 18 12.88 -2.80 -6.09
N ALA A 19 11.95 -2.72 -5.14
CA ALA A 19 11.36 -1.45 -4.71
C ALA A 19 12.42 -0.54 -4.05
N ALA A 20 13.27 -1.09 -3.18
CA ALA A 20 14.34 -0.36 -2.53
C ALA A 20 15.39 0.14 -3.55
N GLU A 21 15.71 -0.66 -4.56
CA GLU A 21 16.60 -0.26 -5.65
C GLU A 21 16.02 0.92 -6.45
N GLY A 22 14.75 0.85 -6.84
CA GLY A 22 14.06 1.96 -7.48
C GLY A 22 14.08 3.24 -6.64
N ILE A 23 13.93 3.13 -5.31
CA ILE A 23 14.05 4.27 -4.39
C ILE A 23 15.47 4.84 -4.38
N ARG A 24 16.52 3.98 -4.43
CA ARG A 24 17.93 4.43 -4.50
C ARG A 24 18.24 5.14 -5.80
N GLU A 25 17.73 4.62 -6.92
CA GLU A 25 17.99 5.18 -8.25
C GLU A 25 17.31 6.54 -8.44
N TYR A 26 16.16 6.76 -7.83
CA TYR A 26 15.45 8.04 -7.93
C TYR A 26 16.04 9.09 -6.98
N LYS A 27 17.16 9.69 -7.40
CA LYS A 27 17.99 10.62 -6.60
C LYS A 27 17.27 11.80 -5.95
N LYS A 28 16.07 12.17 -6.42
CA LYS A 28 15.27 13.26 -5.86
C LYS A 28 14.37 12.82 -4.70
N LEU A 29 14.27 11.52 -4.43
CA LEU A 29 13.41 11.00 -3.37
C LEU A 29 14.17 10.96 -2.05
N GLU A 30 13.76 11.79 -1.10
CA GLU A 30 14.38 11.86 0.23
C GLU A 30 14.33 10.52 0.99
N LEU A 31 13.38 9.65 0.68
CA LEU A 31 13.24 8.33 1.28
C LEU A 31 14.51 7.47 1.12
N ALA A 32 15.27 7.66 0.03
CA ALA A 32 16.52 6.92 -0.21
C ALA A 32 17.54 7.04 0.92
N ARG A 33 17.55 8.16 1.65
CA ARG A 33 18.49 8.40 2.77
C ARG A 33 18.26 7.52 3.99
N TYR A 34 17.12 6.84 4.07
CA TYR A 34 16.74 5.95 5.18
C TYR A 34 16.99 4.48 4.87
N LEU A 35 17.30 4.13 3.61
CA LEU A 35 17.68 2.77 3.25
C LEU A 35 19.00 2.40 3.92
N LYS A 36 19.11 1.15 4.36
CA LYS A 36 20.39 0.60 4.85
C LYS A 36 21.42 0.56 3.74
N PRO A 37 22.72 0.70 4.04
CA PRO A 37 23.78 0.24 3.16
C PRO A 37 23.59 -1.24 2.82
N VAL A 38 24.07 -1.68 1.66
CA VAL A 38 23.80 -3.02 1.08
C VAL A 38 24.22 -4.22 1.95
N GLU A 39 24.84 -4.00 3.11
CA GLU A 39 25.47 -5.04 3.94
C GLU A 39 25.00 -5.08 5.41
N GLN A 40 23.71 -5.00 5.73
CA GLN A 40 23.31 -5.20 7.15
C GLN A 40 22.02 -6.00 7.34
N ASP A 41 22.10 -6.94 8.31
CA ASP A 41 21.07 -7.89 8.69
C ASP A 41 19.85 -7.30 9.44
N THR A 42 18.78 -8.01 9.29
CA THR A 42 17.38 -8.00 9.74
C THR A 42 16.96 -7.29 11.03
N VAL A 43 15.86 -6.51 10.95
CA VAL A 43 15.01 -6.11 12.09
C VAL A 43 13.52 -6.09 11.66
N THR A 44 12.66 -6.66 12.50
CA THR A 44 11.20 -6.72 12.36
C THR A 44 10.51 -5.39 12.71
N GLY A 45 9.38 -5.12 12.07
CA GLY A 45 8.55 -3.91 12.01
C GLY A 45 8.47 -3.00 13.23
N SER A 46 8.28 -1.71 12.98
CA SER A 46 8.38 -0.70 14.03
C SER A 46 7.15 0.19 14.15
N THR A 47 6.78 0.51 15.40
CA THR A 47 5.91 1.64 15.73
C THR A 47 6.67 2.98 15.60
N ARG A 48 5.93 4.10 15.34
CA ARG A 48 6.52 5.44 15.22
C ARG A 48 7.49 5.76 16.37
N LYS A 49 8.72 6.06 16.04
CA LYS A 49 9.73 6.55 16.98
C LYS A 49 9.69 8.07 17.05
N LYS A 50 9.90 8.61 18.26
CA LYS A 50 9.91 10.07 18.49
C LYS A 50 10.97 10.74 17.61
N GLY A 51 10.54 11.71 16.81
CA GLY A 51 11.43 12.49 15.94
C GLY A 51 11.83 11.80 14.63
N CYS A 52 11.29 10.61 14.34
CA CYS A 52 11.53 9.91 13.08
C CYS A 52 10.28 9.96 12.20
N PRO A 53 10.45 10.06 10.88
CA PRO A 53 9.34 9.87 9.94
C PRO A 53 8.87 8.42 9.93
N VAL A 54 7.68 8.20 9.38
CA VAL A 54 7.14 6.87 9.13
C VAL A 54 7.00 6.65 7.62
N LEU A 55 7.38 5.48 7.16
CA LEU A 55 6.98 4.95 5.86
C LEU A 55 5.74 4.08 6.07
N PHE A 56 4.59 4.56 5.65
CA PHE A 56 3.38 3.75 5.54
C PHE A 56 3.34 3.06 4.18
N THR A 57 3.07 1.75 4.16
CA THR A 57 2.75 1.05 2.92
C THR A 57 1.28 0.70 2.90
N ILE A 58 0.56 1.07 1.84
CA ILE A 58 -0.84 0.71 1.62
C ILE A 58 -0.98 -0.10 0.34
N GLY A 59 -1.95 -1.00 0.31
CA GLY A 59 -2.17 -1.88 -0.82
C GLY A 59 -3.01 -3.11 -0.47
N ASP A 60 -2.93 -4.09 -1.33
CA ASP A 60 -3.66 -5.35 -1.23
C ASP A 60 -2.80 -6.51 -0.66
N SER A 61 -3.13 -7.76 -1.02
CA SER A 61 -2.41 -8.96 -0.57
C SER A 61 -0.96 -9.02 -1.07
N THR A 62 -0.63 -8.37 -2.18
CA THR A 62 0.73 -8.36 -2.73
C THR A 62 1.69 -7.50 -1.91
N VAL A 63 1.15 -6.60 -1.08
CA VAL A 63 1.88 -5.75 -0.13
C VAL A 63 1.70 -6.22 1.32
N ARG A 64 0.60 -6.89 1.64
CA ARG A 64 0.15 -7.22 2.99
C ARG A 64 1.26 -7.78 3.87
N ASN A 65 1.26 -7.34 5.14
CA ASN A 65 2.02 -8.02 6.19
C ASN A 65 1.44 -9.41 6.48
N GLN A 66 2.30 -10.42 6.67
CA GLN A 66 1.94 -11.80 6.94
C GLN A 66 2.72 -12.28 8.17
N ASP A 67 2.02 -12.51 9.26
CA ASP A 67 2.63 -12.93 10.52
C ASP A 67 3.03 -14.42 10.51
N LYS A 68 2.33 -15.22 9.69
CA LYS A 68 2.56 -16.65 9.55
C LYS A 68 2.48 -17.06 8.08
N ASP A 69 3.44 -17.83 7.65
CA ASP A 69 3.49 -18.42 6.30
C ASP A 69 2.63 -19.70 6.22
N GLU A 70 1.37 -19.63 6.66
CA GLU A 70 0.47 -20.78 6.65
C GLU A 70 0.12 -21.26 5.24
N ASN A 71 0.10 -20.33 4.27
CA ASN A 71 -0.26 -20.61 2.87
C ASN A 71 0.86 -20.28 1.88
N GLY A 72 2.05 -19.94 2.33
CA GLY A 72 3.15 -19.48 1.48
C GLY A 72 2.88 -18.17 0.72
N GLN A 73 1.90 -17.39 1.17
CA GLN A 73 1.47 -16.15 0.50
C GLN A 73 1.99 -14.92 1.24
N TRP A 74 3.08 -14.35 0.76
CA TRP A 74 3.69 -13.17 1.35
C TRP A 74 3.57 -11.96 0.43
N GLY A 75 3.27 -10.80 1.03
CA GLY A 75 3.41 -9.51 0.39
C GLY A 75 4.81 -8.93 0.64
N TRP A 76 5.35 -8.19 -0.31
CA TRP A 76 6.67 -7.59 -0.18
C TRP A 76 6.77 -6.58 0.99
N GLY A 77 5.66 -5.96 1.38
CA GLY A 77 5.60 -5.06 2.53
C GLY A 77 5.91 -5.73 3.87
N SER A 78 5.83 -7.08 3.95
CA SER A 78 6.18 -7.82 5.16
C SER A 78 7.69 -7.84 5.45
N VAL A 79 8.50 -7.64 4.41
CA VAL A 79 9.97 -7.72 4.51
C VAL A 79 10.67 -6.39 4.21
N ILE A 80 9.96 -5.39 3.69
CA ILE A 80 10.57 -4.12 3.26
C ILE A 80 11.26 -3.38 4.42
N ALA A 81 10.75 -3.52 5.65
CA ALA A 81 11.34 -2.88 6.83
C ALA A 81 12.79 -3.31 7.07
N GLU A 82 13.16 -4.51 6.65
CA GLU A 82 14.52 -5.04 6.79
C GLU A 82 15.55 -4.24 5.98
N LEU A 83 15.10 -3.51 4.95
CA LEU A 83 15.94 -2.73 4.03
C LEU A 83 16.17 -1.29 4.51
N PHE A 84 15.48 -0.86 5.58
CA PHE A 84 15.59 0.49 6.13
C PHE A 84 16.36 0.52 7.44
N ASP A 85 17.04 1.64 7.70
CA ASP A 85 17.65 1.92 9.01
C ASP A 85 16.54 2.33 10.00
N LEU A 86 16.07 1.36 10.77
CA LEU A 86 14.97 1.55 11.72
C LEU A 86 15.33 2.43 12.92
N ASN A 87 16.57 2.91 13.06
CA ASN A 87 16.92 3.96 14.01
C ASN A 87 16.53 5.35 13.50
N ARG A 88 16.33 5.50 12.18
CA ARG A 88 16.10 6.78 11.50
C ARG A 88 14.70 6.90 10.89
N ILE A 89 13.98 5.79 10.70
CA ILE A 89 12.63 5.75 10.14
C ILE A 89 11.85 4.60 10.77
N SER A 90 10.55 4.79 10.98
CA SER A 90 9.63 3.69 11.27
C SER A 90 9.00 3.18 9.97
N VAL A 91 8.69 1.88 9.88
CA VAL A 91 7.99 1.29 8.72
C VAL A 91 6.72 0.60 9.20
N GLU A 92 5.57 1.02 8.67
CA GLU A 92 4.26 0.47 9.03
C GLU A 92 3.54 -0.06 7.78
N ASN A 93 3.32 -1.38 7.76
CA ASN A 93 2.56 -1.99 6.68
C ASN A 93 1.07 -2.01 7.01
N CYS A 94 0.33 -1.09 6.40
CA CYS A 94 -1.12 -0.93 6.56
C CYS A 94 -1.92 -1.63 5.46
N ALA A 95 -1.28 -2.38 4.56
CA ALA A 95 -1.95 -3.08 3.48
C ALA A 95 -2.94 -4.13 3.98
N LYS A 96 -3.97 -4.42 3.19
CA LYS A 96 -5.00 -5.41 3.52
C LYS A 96 -5.33 -6.31 2.33
N ALA A 97 -5.18 -7.61 2.53
CA ALA A 97 -5.47 -8.61 1.51
C ALA A 97 -6.90 -8.47 0.96
N GLY A 98 -7.05 -8.63 -0.36
CA GLY A 98 -8.33 -8.64 -1.04
C GLY A 98 -8.97 -7.26 -1.22
N ARG A 99 -8.29 -6.15 -0.89
CA ARG A 99 -8.81 -4.80 -1.09
C ARG A 99 -8.32 -4.23 -2.41
N SER A 100 -9.22 -3.52 -3.07
CA SER A 100 -8.94 -2.57 -4.12
C SER A 100 -8.69 -1.18 -3.53
N ALA A 101 -8.28 -0.21 -4.33
CA ALA A 101 -8.17 1.18 -3.90
C ALA A 101 -9.51 1.70 -3.35
N ARG A 102 -10.63 1.39 -4.05
CA ARG A 102 -11.99 1.73 -3.60
C ARG A 102 -12.31 1.14 -2.24
N THR A 103 -12.26 -0.18 -2.10
CA THR A 103 -12.68 -0.84 -0.85
C THR A 103 -11.76 -0.52 0.32
N TYR A 104 -10.49 -0.21 0.07
CA TYR A 104 -9.56 0.27 1.09
C TYR A 104 -10.00 1.63 1.65
N LEU A 105 -10.49 2.52 0.78
CA LEU A 105 -11.05 3.82 1.18
C LEU A 105 -12.40 3.65 1.90
N GLU A 106 -13.35 2.94 1.29
CA GLU A 106 -14.72 2.77 1.80
C GLU A 106 -14.80 2.08 3.16
N GLU A 107 -13.87 1.15 3.45
CA GLU A 107 -13.76 0.49 4.75
C GLU A 107 -13.10 1.36 5.85
N GLY A 108 -12.79 2.62 5.58
CA GLY A 108 -12.13 3.52 6.53
C GLY A 108 -10.69 3.13 6.87
N ARG A 109 -10.05 2.30 6.04
CA ARG A 109 -8.64 1.90 6.26
C ARG A 109 -7.69 3.03 5.97
N TRP A 110 -7.99 3.79 4.92
CA TRP A 110 -7.25 5.00 4.60
C TRP A 110 -7.35 6.03 5.72
N ASP A 111 -8.51 6.20 6.33
CA ASP A 111 -8.72 7.17 7.41
C ASP A 111 -7.77 6.93 8.59
N LYS A 112 -7.47 5.67 8.89
CA LYS A 112 -6.52 5.32 9.96
C LYS A 112 -5.11 5.78 9.62
N VAL A 113 -4.66 5.58 8.37
CA VAL A 113 -3.36 6.05 7.89
C VAL A 113 -3.34 7.57 7.85
N TYR A 114 -4.36 8.19 7.23
CA TYR A 114 -4.50 9.64 7.12
C TYR A 114 -4.42 10.35 8.48
N ASN A 115 -5.11 9.82 9.49
CA ASN A 115 -5.09 10.38 10.84
C ASN A 115 -3.75 10.21 11.56
N ALA A 116 -2.95 9.21 11.18
CA ALA A 116 -1.61 8.96 11.72
C ALA A 116 -0.51 9.76 11.02
N LEU A 117 -0.76 10.25 9.80
CA LEU A 117 0.21 10.99 8.99
C LEU A 117 0.64 12.30 9.67
N GLN A 118 1.93 12.58 9.57
CA GLN A 118 2.58 13.81 9.99
C GLN A 118 3.46 14.37 8.87
N PRO A 119 3.76 15.67 8.87
CA PRO A 119 4.68 16.25 7.91
C PRO A 119 6.03 15.52 7.90
N GLY A 120 6.51 15.19 6.68
CA GLY A 120 7.76 14.45 6.48
C GLY A 120 7.63 12.94 6.48
N ASP A 121 6.43 12.38 6.70
CA ASP A 121 6.16 10.95 6.50
C ASP A 121 6.13 10.59 5.02
N PHE A 122 6.17 9.29 4.73
CA PHE A 122 6.07 8.74 3.37
C PHE A 122 4.89 7.78 3.30
N VAL A 123 4.22 7.76 2.14
CA VAL A 123 3.16 6.78 1.85
C VAL A 123 3.49 6.09 0.54
N LEU A 124 3.80 4.79 0.58
CA LEU A 124 4.00 3.97 -0.60
C LEU A 124 2.70 3.24 -0.92
N ILE A 125 2.16 3.49 -2.11
CA ILE A 125 0.81 3.11 -2.54
C ILE A 125 0.91 2.07 -3.65
N GLN A 126 0.37 0.86 -3.43
CA GLN A 126 0.27 -0.15 -4.48
C GLN A 126 -1.10 -0.83 -4.46
N PHE A 127 -1.91 -0.56 -5.47
CA PHE A 127 -3.16 -1.24 -5.78
C PHE A 127 -3.16 -1.67 -7.25
N GLY A 128 -4.17 -2.44 -7.69
CA GLY A 128 -4.35 -2.86 -9.07
C GLY A 128 -4.87 -4.29 -9.21
N HIS A 129 -4.44 -5.21 -8.32
CA HIS A 129 -4.78 -6.62 -8.45
C HIS A 129 -6.27 -6.93 -8.20
N ASN A 130 -6.93 -6.19 -7.31
CA ASN A 130 -8.34 -6.36 -6.97
C ASN A 130 -9.25 -5.30 -7.61
N ASP A 131 -8.70 -4.42 -8.38
CA ASP A 131 -9.30 -3.18 -8.86
C ASP A 131 -10.05 -3.39 -10.19
N ALA A 132 -9.84 -4.53 -10.84
CA ALA A 132 -10.56 -4.95 -12.02
C ALA A 132 -11.62 -6.03 -11.70
N GLY A 133 -12.66 -6.12 -12.55
CA GLY A 133 -13.69 -7.16 -12.46
C GLY A 133 -15.06 -6.62 -12.07
N ALA A 134 -15.76 -7.32 -11.19
CA ALA A 134 -17.13 -6.97 -10.80
C ALA A 134 -17.17 -5.78 -9.84
N ILE A 135 -17.93 -4.75 -10.21
CA ILE A 135 -18.10 -3.53 -9.42
C ILE A 135 -19.16 -3.72 -8.33
N ASN A 136 -20.30 -4.35 -8.67
CA ASN A 136 -21.47 -4.42 -7.80
C ASN A 136 -21.98 -5.83 -7.50
N THR A 137 -21.31 -6.86 -8.04
CA THR A 137 -21.69 -8.26 -7.86
C THR A 137 -20.55 -9.08 -7.24
N GLY A 138 -20.85 -10.23 -6.67
CA GLY A 138 -19.87 -11.10 -6.07
C GLY A 138 -19.08 -10.41 -4.95
N LYS A 139 -17.73 -10.29 -5.09
CA LYS A 139 -16.90 -9.56 -4.12
C LYS A 139 -17.06 -8.05 -4.21
N ALA A 140 -17.64 -7.53 -5.30
CA ALA A 140 -18.03 -6.13 -5.52
C ALA A 140 -16.94 -5.12 -5.13
N ARG A 141 -15.71 -5.34 -5.61
CA ARG A 141 -14.54 -4.55 -5.16
C ARG A 141 -13.88 -3.72 -6.27
N ALA A 142 -14.20 -3.98 -7.54
CA ALA A 142 -13.62 -3.21 -8.64
C ALA A 142 -14.12 -1.78 -8.70
N GLU A 143 -13.37 -0.93 -9.38
CA GLU A 143 -13.72 0.44 -9.74
C GLU A 143 -13.96 0.57 -11.25
N LEU A 144 -14.33 1.79 -11.68
CA LEU A 144 -14.34 2.14 -13.09
C LEU A 144 -12.89 2.14 -13.63
N PRO A 145 -12.67 1.60 -14.83
CA PRO A 145 -11.35 1.68 -15.46
C PRO A 145 -11.01 3.11 -15.83
N GLY A 146 -9.71 3.41 -15.89
CA GLY A 146 -9.22 4.70 -16.35
C GLY A 146 -8.67 5.59 -15.24
N ALA A 147 -8.17 6.76 -15.67
CA ALA A 147 -7.49 7.72 -14.83
C ALA A 147 -8.23 9.06 -14.70
N GLY A 148 -9.43 9.17 -15.25
CA GLY A 148 -10.25 10.40 -15.24
C GLY A 148 -10.97 10.64 -13.91
N GLU A 149 -11.90 11.61 -13.93
CA GLU A 149 -12.73 11.98 -12.78
C GLU A 149 -14.15 11.37 -12.86
N GLU A 150 -14.38 10.47 -13.82
CA GLU A 150 -15.68 9.89 -14.08
C GLU A 150 -16.16 9.06 -12.89
N SER A 151 -17.46 9.09 -12.67
CA SER A 151 -18.14 8.27 -11.69
C SER A 151 -19.44 7.72 -12.22
N LYS A 152 -19.92 6.64 -11.63
CA LYS A 152 -21.20 6.03 -11.95
C LYS A 152 -21.85 5.46 -10.69
N VAL A 153 -23.16 5.58 -10.59
CA VAL A 153 -23.96 4.99 -9.51
C VAL A 153 -24.25 3.53 -9.82
N PHE A 154 -24.03 2.66 -8.86
CA PHE A 154 -24.34 1.23 -8.93
C PHE A 154 -25.22 0.82 -7.76
N LEU A 155 -26.22 -0.02 -8.05
CA LEU A 155 -26.94 -0.77 -7.02
C LEU A 155 -26.07 -1.97 -6.60
N MET A 156 -25.60 -1.99 -5.38
CA MET A 156 -24.82 -3.11 -4.83
C MET A 156 -25.71 -4.30 -4.54
N GLU A 157 -25.43 -5.47 -5.11
CA GLU A 157 -26.31 -6.64 -4.97
C GLU A 157 -26.38 -7.17 -3.54
N ALA A 158 -25.28 -7.14 -2.82
CA ALA A 158 -25.21 -7.69 -1.46
C ALA A 158 -25.94 -6.81 -0.44
N THR A 159 -25.76 -5.50 -0.49
CA THR A 159 -26.28 -4.54 0.51
C THR A 159 -27.61 -3.92 0.10
N LYS A 160 -27.97 -3.98 -1.18
CA LYS A 160 -29.13 -3.29 -1.78
C LYS A 160 -29.07 -1.77 -1.62
N THR A 161 -27.84 -1.22 -1.48
CA THR A 161 -27.57 0.21 -1.41
C THR A 161 -27.07 0.72 -2.77
N TYR A 162 -27.21 2.02 -3.01
CA TYR A 162 -26.62 2.69 -4.16
C TYR A 162 -25.29 3.32 -3.76
N ASP A 163 -24.21 2.96 -4.46
CA ASP A 163 -22.89 3.49 -4.23
C ASP A 163 -22.38 4.23 -5.48
N VAL A 164 -21.67 5.34 -5.26
CA VAL A 164 -21.00 6.09 -6.33
C VAL A 164 -19.58 5.53 -6.48
N VAL A 165 -19.31 4.95 -7.62
CA VAL A 165 -18.00 4.37 -7.93
C VAL A 165 -17.26 5.25 -8.92
N TYR A 166 -16.04 5.61 -8.57
CA TYR A 166 -15.13 6.43 -9.37
C TYR A 166 -14.14 5.57 -10.16
N THR A 167 -13.30 6.22 -10.97
CA THR A 167 -12.21 5.55 -11.67
C THR A 167 -11.09 5.14 -10.71
N PHE A 168 -10.30 4.14 -11.12
CA PHE A 168 -9.09 3.74 -10.40
C PHE A 168 -8.15 4.93 -10.12
N GLY A 169 -7.92 5.77 -11.15
CA GLY A 169 -7.07 6.95 -10.98
C GLY A 169 -7.63 7.99 -10.03
N TRP A 170 -8.96 8.10 -9.89
CA TRP A 170 -9.57 8.98 -8.90
C TRP A 170 -9.20 8.56 -7.46
N TYR A 171 -9.30 7.26 -7.16
CA TYR A 171 -8.94 6.74 -5.83
C TYR A 171 -7.46 6.94 -5.52
N LEU A 172 -6.57 6.69 -6.49
CA LEU A 172 -5.14 6.94 -6.31
C LEU A 172 -4.86 8.44 -6.05
N ARG A 173 -5.47 9.33 -6.83
CA ARG A 173 -5.33 10.78 -6.60
C ARG A 173 -5.87 11.23 -5.24
N LYS A 174 -6.93 10.59 -4.75
CA LYS A 174 -7.45 10.86 -3.40
C LYS A 174 -6.37 10.59 -2.36
N PHE A 175 -5.74 9.42 -2.38
CA PHE A 175 -4.65 9.09 -1.46
C PHE A 175 -3.46 10.05 -1.58
N ILE A 176 -3.08 10.41 -2.81
CA ILE A 176 -1.98 11.34 -3.08
C ILE A 176 -2.27 12.72 -2.48
N ARG A 177 -3.44 13.30 -2.79
CA ARG A 177 -3.83 14.64 -2.31
C ARG A 177 -3.91 14.69 -0.79
N ASP A 178 -4.53 13.69 -0.19
CA ASP A 178 -4.67 13.60 1.27
C ASP A 178 -3.32 13.48 1.98
N ALA A 179 -2.40 12.67 1.42
CA ALA A 179 -1.04 12.56 1.95
C ALA A 179 -0.30 13.90 1.86
N GLN A 180 -0.40 14.58 0.71
CA GLN A 180 0.21 15.90 0.50
C GLN A 180 -0.39 16.96 1.43
N GLU A 181 -1.70 16.93 1.69
CA GLU A 181 -2.39 17.83 2.63
C GLU A 181 -1.81 17.70 4.05
N LYS A 182 -1.42 16.48 4.44
CA LYS A 182 -0.75 16.20 5.72
C LYS A 182 0.75 16.55 5.72
N GLY A 183 1.29 17.04 4.60
CA GLY A 183 2.73 17.28 4.44
C GLY A 183 3.55 15.99 4.30
N ALA A 184 2.89 14.86 4.00
CA ALA A 184 3.55 13.60 3.71
C ALA A 184 3.89 13.48 2.20
N ILE A 185 4.79 12.56 1.88
CA ILE A 185 5.32 12.34 0.53
C ILE A 185 4.72 11.04 -0.03
N PRO A 186 3.73 11.12 -0.94
CA PRO A 186 3.19 9.93 -1.60
C PRO A 186 4.11 9.41 -2.69
N ILE A 187 4.17 8.08 -2.82
CA ILE A 187 4.94 7.31 -3.82
C ILE A 187 3.99 6.25 -4.39
N VAL A 188 3.81 6.20 -5.72
CA VAL A 188 2.91 5.27 -6.42
C VAL A 188 3.70 4.37 -7.33
#